data_f0e7d78e871026fd0898dc16ae63692f
#
_entry.id   f0e7d78e871026fd0898dc16ae63692f
#
_cell.length_a   1.000
_cell.length_b   1.000
_cell.length_c   1.000
_cell.angle_alpha   90.00
_cell.angle_beta   90.00
_cell.angle_gamma   90.00
#
_symmetry.space_group_name_H-M   'P 1'
#
loop_
_entity.id
_entity.type
_entity.pdbx_description
1 polymer ?
#
loop_
_entity_poly.entity_id
_entity_poly.type
_entity_poly.pdbx_seq_one_letter_code
_entity_poly.pdbx_strand_id
1 'polypeptide(L)'
;MATHKRRGNSYLIRAYDGYTTDGKQIERTMTWRIPEGMSDRKAEKEAQRQALLFEERVRTGQAAEKKIKFGDFCDLWMRDHAELHLRDKTVKRYRGLMERIKESLGSVYLDRLRPTHLTAFYKELSQTQKASTYACRLDLKVLLKEMKVTQVKLAAEAGISTATVRSIIIGTPCAEETAKKICSALKRDFDKLFQPSGEPEYLSGQTILHYHRLISVVLQTAVQWQYIPQNVAERVKPPKVDSTDALYLDDKQAIRLLELMDDQPIQYRTAVTVLLFTGMRRGELLGLHWDDIDIDNNVISIQRSLQYLPEKGVYESDTKTKSSRRAIKVPTTAIHSLKQYRTWQKKLFLSIGQPWDESGQVFVTQSGTPMHPDTLTSWFGSFIKTTDLPQVHIHSLRHTNATLMISNGVAVTTVAGTLGHANASVTTSVYAHAIQTAQAAASDMMEDILNPAKKKVVRKA
;
A
#
# COMPACT_ATOMS: atom_id res chain seq x y z
N MET A 1 -40.64 -28.26 -4.93
CA MET A 1 -41.62 -27.68 -4.00
C MET A 1 -41.14 -27.89 -2.57
N ALA A 2 -41.22 -26.85 -1.74
CA ALA A 2 -40.92 -27.02 -0.33
C ALA A 2 -41.97 -27.88 0.36
N THR A 3 -41.53 -28.74 1.27
CA THR A 3 -42.42 -29.59 2.09
C THR A 3 -42.40 -29.09 3.53
N HIS A 4 -43.52 -29.24 4.24
CA HIS A 4 -43.61 -28.90 5.66
C HIS A 4 -44.18 -30.08 6.46
N LYS A 5 -43.64 -30.31 7.65
CA LYS A 5 -44.02 -31.38 8.55
C LYS A 5 -44.15 -30.86 9.98
N ARG A 6 -45.30 -31.08 10.61
CA ARG A 6 -45.53 -30.67 12.02
C ARG A 6 -44.65 -31.47 12.98
N ARG A 7 -44.06 -30.78 13.95
CA ARG A 7 -43.29 -31.34 15.07
C ARG A 7 -43.70 -30.62 16.38
N GLY A 8 -44.69 -31.22 17.06
CA GLY A 8 -45.24 -30.58 18.29
C GLY A 8 -45.77 -29.17 18.01
N ASN A 9 -45.21 -28.14 18.68
CA ASN A 9 -45.59 -26.74 18.53
C ASN A 9 -44.81 -26.02 17.43
N SER A 10 -44.33 -26.73 16.40
CA SER A 10 -43.59 -26.13 15.28
C SER A 10 -43.78 -26.94 14.00
N TYR A 11 -43.47 -26.31 12.87
CA TYR A 11 -43.33 -26.98 11.57
C TYR A 11 -41.88 -26.97 11.11
N LEU A 12 -41.38 -28.13 10.68
CA LEU A 12 -40.15 -28.28 9.94
C LEU A 12 -40.46 -28.13 8.46
N ILE A 13 -39.90 -27.11 7.83
CA ILE A 13 -40.03 -26.80 6.42
C ILE A 13 -38.74 -27.20 5.73
N ARG A 14 -38.83 -27.86 4.57
CA ARG A 14 -37.68 -28.28 3.77
C ARG A 14 -37.83 -27.80 2.34
N ALA A 15 -36.76 -27.30 1.77
CA ALA A 15 -36.64 -26.93 0.37
C ALA A 15 -35.33 -27.48 -0.22
N TYR A 16 -35.31 -27.73 -1.51
CA TYR A 16 -34.13 -28.25 -2.20
C TYR A 16 -33.42 -27.13 -2.96
N ASP A 17 -32.07 -27.12 -2.88
CA ASP A 17 -31.18 -26.07 -3.40
C ASP A 17 -30.17 -26.66 -4.41
N GLY A 18 -30.66 -27.46 -5.36
CA GLY A 18 -29.84 -28.10 -6.38
C GLY A 18 -29.03 -29.31 -5.89
N TYR A 19 -27.84 -29.50 -6.47
CA TYR A 19 -26.97 -30.64 -6.20
C TYR A 19 -25.54 -30.18 -5.94
N THR A 20 -24.81 -30.94 -5.11
CA THR A 20 -23.36 -30.78 -4.95
C THR A 20 -22.62 -31.23 -6.21
N THR A 21 -21.36 -30.90 -6.35
CA THR A 21 -20.46 -31.39 -7.42
C THR A 21 -20.41 -32.93 -7.48
N ASP A 22 -20.66 -33.60 -6.35
CA ASP A 22 -20.70 -35.07 -6.24
C ASP A 22 -22.09 -35.63 -6.52
N GLY A 23 -23.02 -34.81 -7.02
CA GLY A 23 -24.39 -35.25 -7.40
C GLY A 23 -25.35 -35.49 -6.22
N LYS A 24 -24.99 -35.07 -4.98
CA LYS A 24 -25.89 -35.18 -3.82
C LYS A 24 -26.82 -33.96 -3.77
N GLN A 25 -28.10 -34.23 -3.54
CA GLN A 25 -29.11 -33.18 -3.41
C GLN A 25 -28.88 -32.35 -2.13
N ILE A 26 -28.90 -31.02 -2.28
CA ILE A 26 -28.77 -30.09 -1.17
C ILE A 26 -30.16 -29.82 -0.58
N GLU A 27 -30.35 -30.16 0.69
CA GLU A 27 -31.58 -29.89 1.43
C GLU A 27 -31.38 -28.72 2.37
N ARG A 28 -32.28 -27.74 2.30
CA ARG A 28 -32.39 -26.62 3.20
C ARG A 28 -33.55 -26.81 4.15
N THR A 29 -33.37 -26.51 5.44
CA THR A 29 -34.42 -26.67 6.43
C THR A 29 -34.66 -25.40 7.24
N MET A 30 -35.91 -25.13 7.57
CA MET A 30 -36.32 -24.04 8.45
C MET A 30 -37.35 -24.56 9.46
N THR A 31 -37.24 -24.15 10.72
CA THR A 31 -38.24 -24.43 11.74
C THR A 31 -39.08 -23.19 12.00
N TRP A 32 -40.38 -23.28 11.73
CA TRP A 32 -41.32 -22.21 12.09
C TRP A 32 -42.12 -22.62 13.34
N ARG A 33 -42.07 -21.80 14.39
CA ARG A 33 -42.80 -22.04 15.64
C ARG A 33 -44.21 -21.46 15.55
N ILE A 34 -45.21 -22.22 16.02
CA ILE A 34 -46.60 -21.81 16.06
C ILE A 34 -46.76 -20.75 17.15
N PRO A 35 -47.24 -19.52 16.86
CA PRO A 35 -47.53 -18.51 17.87
C PRO A 35 -48.59 -19.01 18.86
N GLU A 36 -48.44 -18.60 20.13
CA GLU A 36 -49.43 -18.94 21.17
C GLU A 36 -50.82 -18.38 20.81
N GLY A 37 -51.84 -19.21 21.02
CA GLY A 37 -53.24 -18.86 20.70
C GLY A 37 -53.67 -19.06 19.24
N MET A 38 -52.78 -19.55 18.36
CA MET A 38 -53.13 -19.84 16.97
C MET A 38 -53.81 -21.20 16.83
N SER A 39 -55.00 -21.22 16.20
CA SER A 39 -55.71 -22.49 15.94
C SER A 39 -54.95 -23.36 14.92
N ASP A 40 -55.07 -24.67 15.04
CA ASP A 40 -54.37 -25.66 14.17
C ASP A 40 -54.60 -25.41 12.67
N ARG A 41 -55.81 -25.05 12.28
CA ARG A 41 -56.15 -24.76 10.89
C ARG A 41 -55.48 -23.48 10.36
N LYS A 42 -55.30 -22.47 11.21
CA LYS A 42 -54.56 -21.23 10.88
C LYS A 42 -53.05 -21.52 10.84
N ALA A 43 -52.54 -22.35 11.75
CA ALA A 43 -51.14 -22.75 11.80
C ALA A 43 -50.72 -23.51 10.55
N GLU A 44 -51.56 -24.45 10.07
CA GLU A 44 -51.31 -25.21 8.84
C GLU A 44 -51.22 -24.28 7.61
N LYS A 45 -52.23 -23.36 7.47
CA LYS A 45 -52.24 -22.39 6.36
C LYS A 45 -50.98 -21.47 6.36
N GLU A 46 -50.60 -21.00 7.55
CA GLU A 46 -49.40 -20.16 7.68
C GLU A 46 -48.11 -20.95 7.46
N ALA A 47 -48.03 -22.21 7.90
CA ALA A 47 -46.91 -23.10 7.60
C ALA A 47 -46.74 -23.32 6.09
N GLN A 48 -47.83 -23.49 5.36
CA GLN A 48 -47.82 -23.62 3.90
C GLN A 48 -47.32 -22.31 3.24
N ARG A 49 -47.78 -21.15 3.72
CA ARG A 49 -47.27 -19.82 3.27
C ARG A 49 -45.78 -19.65 3.56
N GLN A 50 -45.33 -20.04 4.75
CA GLN A 50 -43.93 -19.98 5.14
C GLN A 50 -43.07 -20.93 4.30
N ALA A 51 -43.63 -22.09 3.90
CA ALA A 51 -42.94 -23.02 3.00
C ALA A 51 -42.71 -22.41 1.61
N LEU A 52 -43.71 -21.76 1.03
CA LEU A 52 -43.57 -21.05 -0.25
C LEU A 52 -42.55 -19.91 -0.17
N LEU A 53 -42.60 -19.10 0.88
CA LEU A 53 -41.62 -18.01 1.12
C LEU A 53 -40.21 -18.55 1.35
N PHE A 54 -40.08 -19.71 1.99
CA PHE A 54 -38.79 -20.34 2.21
C PHE A 54 -38.21 -20.92 0.90
N GLU A 55 -39.06 -21.57 0.08
CA GLU A 55 -38.69 -22.05 -1.23
C GLU A 55 -38.19 -20.95 -2.15
N GLU A 56 -38.88 -19.80 -2.16
CA GLU A 56 -38.44 -18.63 -2.91
C GLU A 56 -37.10 -18.10 -2.41
N ARG A 57 -36.89 -18.04 -1.09
CA ARG A 57 -35.60 -17.66 -0.48
C ARG A 57 -34.49 -18.64 -0.84
N VAL A 58 -34.76 -19.93 -0.85
CA VAL A 58 -33.79 -20.95 -1.30
C VAL A 58 -33.47 -20.78 -2.78
N ARG A 59 -34.49 -20.61 -3.63
CA ARG A 59 -34.32 -20.42 -5.07
C ARG A 59 -33.56 -19.15 -5.42
N THR A 60 -33.76 -18.08 -4.65
CA THR A 60 -33.07 -16.81 -4.82
C THR A 60 -31.71 -16.73 -4.10
N GLY A 61 -31.27 -17.86 -3.50
CA GLY A 61 -30.00 -17.90 -2.73
C GLY A 61 -30.03 -17.16 -1.40
N GLN A 62 -31.21 -16.67 -0.97
CA GLN A 62 -31.36 -15.91 0.28
C GLN A 62 -31.52 -16.78 1.54
N ALA A 63 -31.57 -18.10 1.39
CA ALA A 63 -31.60 -19.07 2.48
C ALA A 63 -30.18 -19.52 2.83
N ALA A 64 -29.36 -18.66 3.43
CA ALA A 64 -28.05 -19.03 3.92
C ALA A 64 -28.14 -20.14 4.99
N GLU A 65 -27.48 -21.27 4.76
CA GLU A 65 -27.59 -22.46 5.59
C GLU A 65 -26.92 -22.38 6.94
N LYS A 66 -25.98 -21.48 7.11
CA LYS A 66 -25.22 -21.32 8.37
C LYS A 66 -25.14 -19.88 8.77
N LYS A 67 -25.54 -19.63 10.00
CA LYS A 67 -25.17 -18.39 10.71
C LYS A 67 -23.66 -18.35 10.86
N ILE A 68 -22.97 -17.86 9.86
CA ILE A 68 -21.51 -17.67 9.89
C ILE A 68 -21.20 -16.40 10.66
N LYS A 69 -20.20 -16.42 11.51
CA LYS A 69 -19.65 -15.21 12.13
C LYS A 69 -18.82 -14.43 11.12
N PHE A 70 -18.75 -13.13 11.30
CA PHE A 70 -17.99 -12.29 10.39
C PHE A 70 -16.49 -12.67 10.37
N GLY A 71 -15.90 -13.05 11.51
CA GLY A 71 -14.52 -13.53 11.58
C GLY A 71 -14.27 -14.78 10.75
N ASP A 72 -15.19 -15.76 10.84
CA ASP A 72 -15.09 -17.01 10.06
C ASP A 72 -15.26 -16.75 8.56
N PHE A 73 -16.14 -15.79 8.21
CA PHE A 73 -16.28 -15.35 6.81
C PHE A 73 -15.03 -14.63 6.31
N CYS A 74 -14.38 -13.82 7.14
CA CYS A 74 -13.10 -13.19 6.79
C CYS A 74 -12.03 -14.24 6.47
N ASP A 75 -11.94 -15.34 7.23
CA ASP A 75 -10.98 -16.42 6.97
C ASP A 75 -11.31 -17.16 5.67
N LEU A 76 -12.59 -17.44 5.45
CA LEU A 76 -13.09 -18.00 4.20
C LEU A 76 -12.71 -17.11 3.00
N TRP A 77 -12.98 -15.81 3.11
CA TRP A 77 -12.67 -14.81 2.08
C TRP A 77 -11.16 -14.71 1.80
N MET A 78 -10.34 -14.75 2.84
CA MET A 78 -8.88 -14.73 2.68
C MET A 78 -8.40 -15.94 1.88
N ARG A 79 -8.86 -17.13 2.22
CA ARG A 79 -8.47 -18.40 1.58
C ARG A 79 -9.01 -18.52 0.15
N ASP A 80 -10.30 -18.27 -0.05
CA ASP A 80 -11.01 -18.64 -1.29
C ASP A 80 -11.08 -17.46 -2.29
N HIS A 81 -10.74 -16.23 -1.87
CA HIS A 81 -10.72 -15.07 -2.76
C HIS A 81 -9.37 -14.35 -2.76
N ALA A 82 -8.89 -13.91 -1.59
CA ALA A 82 -7.72 -13.04 -1.55
C ALA A 82 -6.44 -13.73 -2.02
N GLU A 83 -6.19 -14.96 -1.56
CA GLU A 83 -4.99 -15.74 -1.91
C GLU A 83 -4.99 -16.20 -3.36
N LEU A 84 -6.16 -16.40 -3.96
CA LEU A 84 -6.28 -16.82 -5.35
C LEU A 84 -6.20 -15.66 -6.35
N HIS A 85 -6.68 -14.47 -5.99
CA HIS A 85 -6.87 -13.38 -6.95
C HIS A 85 -6.02 -12.15 -6.69
N LEU A 86 -5.43 -12.01 -5.49
CA LEU A 86 -4.67 -10.82 -5.14
C LEU A 86 -3.17 -11.10 -5.12
N ARG A 87 -2.39 -10.05 -5.30
CA ARG A 87 -0.93 -10.14 -5.21
C ARG A 87 -0.48 -10.36 -3.76
N ASP A 88 0.57 -11.14 -3.56
CA ASP A 88 1.12 -11.52 -2.24
C ASP A 88 1.26 -10.34 -1.27
N LYS A 89 1.75 -9.20 -1.74
CA LYS A 89 1.91 -8.00 -0.92
C LYS A 89 0.57 -7.43 -0.44
N THR A 90 -0.48 -7.55 -1.25
CA THR A 90 -1.85 -7.16 -0.87
C THR A 90 -2.42 -8.14 0.14
N VAL A 91 -2.24 -9.44 -0.10
CA VAL A 91 -2.65 -10.51 0.81
C VAL A 91 -2.00 -10.32 2.18
N LYS A 92 -0.68 -10.11 2.23
CA LYS A 92 0.05 -9.86 3.48
C LYS A 92 -0.50 -8.65 4.23
N ARG A 93 -0.73 -7.54 3.52
CA ARG A 93 -1.32 -6.33 4.12
C ARG A 93 -2.72 -6.61 4.66
N TYR A 94 -3.54 -7.34 3.92
CA TYR A 94 -4.90 -7.67 4.34
C TYR A 94 -4.91 -8.59 5.55
N ARG A 95 -3.99 -9.57 5.65
CA ARG A 95 -3.85 -10.39 6.86
C ARG A 95 -3.61 -9.52 8.10
N GLY A 96 -2.67 -8.57 8.05
CA GLY A 96 -2.40 -7.69 9.20
C GLY A 96 -3.57 -6.78 9.58
N LEU A 97 -4.37 -6.30 8.59
CA LEU A 97 -5.58 -5.53 8.91
C LEU A 97 -6.69 -6.43 9.46
N MET A 98 -6.77 -7.67 8.95
CA MET A 98 -7.83 -8.63 9.28
C MET A 98 -7.77 -9.09 10.75
N GLU A 99 -6.58 -9.18 11.35
CA GLU A 99 -6.41 -9.53 12.76
C GLU A 99 -7.25 -8.59 13.65
N ARG A 100 -7.06 -7.30 13.53
CA ARG A 100 -7.80 -6.31 14.32
C ARG A 100 -9.30 -6.24 13.97
N ILE A 101 -9.66 -6.43 12.70
CA ILE A 101 -11.07 -6.55 12.29
C ILE A 101 -11.73 -7.72 12.98
N LYS A 102 -11.07 -8.87 13.04
CA LYS A 102 -11.58 -10.09 13.69
C LYS A 102 -11.67 -9.95 15.20
N GLU A 103 -10.71 -9.29 15.83
CA GLU A 103 -10.75 -9.00 17.28
C GLU A 103 -11.98 -8.20 17.67
N SER A 104 -12.32 -7.15 16.93
CA SER A 104 -13.43 -6.25 17.28
C SER A 104 -14.79 -6.72 16.74
N LEU A 105 -14.84 -7.21 15.51
CA LEU A 105 -16.09 -7.51 14.79
C LEU A 105 -16.32 -9.00 14.54
N GLY A 106 -15.32 -9.84 14.75
CA GLY A 106 -15.36 -11.25 14.33
C GLY A 106 -16.41 -12.11 15.02
N SER A 107 -16.79 -11.77 16.25
CA SER A 107 -17.81 -12.49 17.02
C SER A 107 -19.25 -12.24 16.54
N VAL A 108 -19.47 -11.16 15.77
CA VAL A 108 -20.79 -10.77 15.26
C VAL A 108 -21.20 -11.69 14.11
N TYR A 109 -22.43 -12.17 14.11
CA TYR A 109 -22.96 -12.90 12.96
C TYR A 109 -23.04 -11.99 11.73
N LEU A 110 -22.66 -12.51 10.58
CA LEU A 110 -22.54 -11.74 9.33
C LEU A 110 -23.89 -11.11 8.92
N ASP A 111 -25.00 -11.84 9.10
CA ASP A 111 -26.38 -11.37 8.86
C ASP A 111 -26.87 -10.33 9.87
N ARG A 112 -26.16 -10.18 11.00
CA ARG A 112 -26.48 -9.23 12.08
C ARG A 112 -25.51 -8.06 12.15
N LEU A 113 -24.53 -8.02 11.28
CA LEU A 113 -23.61 -6.89 11.20
C LEU A 113 -24.39 -5.62 10.78
N ARG A 114 -24.23 -4.55 11.55
CA ARG A 114 -24.96 -3.29 11.35
C ARG A 114 -23.99 -2.11 11.16
N PRO A 115 -24.44 -1.01 10.56
CA PRO A 115 -23.63 0.21 10.43
C PRO A 115 -23.07 0.72 11.77
N THR A 116 -23.83 0.55 12.87
CA THR A 116 -23.41 0.96 14.23
C THR A 116 -22.18 0.20 14.72
N HIS A 117 -22.02 -1.07 14.38
CA HIS A 117 -20.83 -1.84 14.73
C HIS A 117 -19.58 -1.29 14.03
N LEU A 118 -19.71 -0.93 12.74
CA LEU A 118 -18.59 -0.35 11.98
C LEU A 118 -18.22 1.04 12.50
N THR A 119 -19.22 1.86 12.83
CA THR A 119 -18.99 3.19 13.42
C THR A 119 -18.28 3.08 14.77
N ALA A 120 -18.69 2.14 15.62
CA ALA A 120 -18.02 1.88 16.90
C ALA A 120 -16.57 1.44 16.70
N PHE A 121 -16.33 0.54 15.77
CA PHE A 121 -14.99 0.08 15.40
C PHE A 121 -14.10 1.23 14.89
N TYR A 122 -14.60 2.12 14.04
CA TYR A 122 -13.81 3.27 13.56
C TYR A 122 -13.52 4.28 14.67
N LYS A 123 -14.42 4.45 15.62
CA LYS A 123 -14.19 5.25 16.83
C LYS A 123 -13.09 4.62 17.70
N GLU A 124 -13.13 3.32 17.92
CA GLU A 124 -12.08 2.56 18.61
C GLU A 124 -10.73 2.75 17.92
N LEU A 125 -10.68 2.57 16.59
CA LEU A 125 -9.45 2.79 15.82
C LEU A 125 -8.93 4.22 15.95
N SER A 126 -9.80 5.23 15.96
CA SER A 126 -9.38 6.64 16.09
C SER A 126 -8.79 6.97 17.47
N GLN A 127 -9.13 6.18 18.48
CA GLN A 127 -8.61 6.27 19.84
C GLN A 127 -7.43 5.33 20.08
N THR A 128 -7.10 4.48 19.10
CA THR A 128 -5.96 3.57 19.21
C THR A 128 -4.67 4.33 18.97
N GLN A 129 -3.81 4.34 19.97
CA GLN A 129 -2.46 4.84 19.81
C GLN A 129 -1.65 3.93 18.86
N LYS A 130 -0.83 4.52 18.02
CA LYS A 130 0.21 3.78 17.32
C LYS A 130 1.14 3.14 18.35
N ALA A 131 1.75 2.02 17.97
CA ALA A 131 2.78 1.43 18.83
C ALA A 131 3.82 2.48 19.19
N SER A 132 3.99 2.72 20.48
CA SER A 132 4.98 3.69 20.97
C SER A 132 6.37 3.27 20.52
N THR A 133 7.12 4.23 20.01
CA THR A 133 8.54 4.04 19.78
C THR A 133 9.33 4.59 20.96
N TYR A 134 10.48 4.00 21.19
CA TYR A 134 11.31 4.33 22.34
C TYR A 134 12.71 4.74 21.90
N ALA A 135 13.17 5.88 22.40
CA ALA A 135 14.53 6.36 22.21
C ALA A 135 15.39 5.98 23.41
N CYS A 136 16.65 5.64 23.18
CA CYS A 136 17.59 5.39 24.26
C CYS A 136 17.89 6.71 25.00
N ARG A 137 17.80 6.70 26.34
CA ARG A 137 18.12 7.87 27.20
C ARG A 137 19.61 8.11 27.28
N LEU A 138 20.40 7.06 27.18
CA LEU A 138 21.84 7.07 27.30
C LEU A 138 22.48 6.89 25.93
N ASP A 139 23.69 7.36 25.75
CA ASP A 139 24.48 6.98 24.58
C ASP A 139 24.79 5.47 24.65
N LEU A 140 24.03 4.68 23.89
CA LEU A 140 24.18 3.23 23.87
C LEU A 140 25.59 2.82 23.45
N LYS A 141 26.31 3.61 22.64
CA LYS A 141 27.68 3.32 22.23
C LYS A 141 28.64 3.42 23.43
N VAL A 142 28.48 4.43 24.28
CA VAL A 142 29.26 4.63 25.50
C VAL A 142 28.97 3.50 26.49
N LEU A 143 27.69 3.21 26.73
CA LEU A 143 27.28 2.14 27.65
C LEU A 143 27.85 0.77 27.22
N LEU A 144 27.81 0.44 25.94
CA LEU A 144 28.38 -0.81 25.43
C LEU A 144 29.89 -0.88 25.63
N LYS A 145 30.60 0.25 25.49
CA LYS A 145 32.04 0.34 25.72
C LYS A 145 32.37 0.10 27.22
N GLU A 146 31.63 0.71 28.12
CA GLU A 146 31.76 0.52 29.56
C GLU A 146 31.52 -0.93 30.00
N MET A 147 30.49 -1.55 29.43
CA MET A 147 30.13 -2.95 29.70
C MET A 147 31.01 -3.96 28.95
N LYS A 148 31.95 -3.52 28.11
CA LYS A 148 32.79 -4.35 27.23
C LYS A 148 31.97 -5.34 26.37
N VAL A 149 30.79 -4.89 25.91
CA VAL A 149 29.89 -5.66 25.03
C VAL A 149 29.99 -5.11 23.61
N THR A 150 30.21 -5.97 22.63
CA THR A 150 30.22 -5.58 21.22
C THR A 150 28.80 -5.49 20.66
N GLN A 151 28.61 -4.67 19.62
CA GLN A 151 27.30 -4.58 18.92
C GLN A 151 26.81 -5.95 18.42
N VAL A 152 27.72 -6.78 17.92
CA VAL A 152 27.41 -8.13 17.45
C VAL A 152 26.93 -9.02 18.60
N LYS A 153 27.61 -8.95 19.75
CA LYS A 153 27.23 -9.72 20.95
C LYS A 153 25.86 -9.28 21.46
N LEU A 154 25.62 -7.97 21.60
CA LEU A 154 24.30 -7.46 21.99
C LEU A 154 23.21 -7.91 21.01
N ALA A 155 23.46 -7.84 19.72
CA ALA A 155 22.50 -8.26 18.69
C ALA A 155 22.12 -9.75 18.84
N ALA A 156 23.12 -10.60 19.06
CA ALA A 156 22.92 -12.04 19.28
C ALA A 156 22.13 -12.33 20.57
N GLU A 157 22.52 -11.71 21.71
CA GLU A 157 21.87 -11.91 23.00
C GLU A 157 20.44 -11.37 23.05
N ALA A 158 20.17 -10.25 22.34
CA ALA A 158 18.84 -9.66 22.25
C ALA A 158 17.97 -10.31 21.15
N GLY A 159 18.52 -11.20 20.33
CA GLY A 159 17.79 -11.81 19.21
C GLY A 159 17.32 -10.79 18.17
N ILE A 160 18.15 -9.78 17.88
CA ILE A 160 17.88 -8.72 16.89
C ILE A 160 19.04 -8.58 15.90
N SER A 161 18.83 -7.87 14.80
CA SER A 161 19.90 -7.65 13.82
C SER A 161 20.95 -6.64 14.32
N THR A 162 22.20 -6.81 13.91
CA THR A 162 23.26 -5.81 14.17
C THR A 162 22.95 -4.44 13.56
N ALA A 163 22.20 -4.43 12.45
CA ALA A 163 21.70 -3.19 11.84
C ALA A 163 20.73 -2.45 12.77
N THR A 164 19.84 -3.18 13.46
CA THR A 164 18.92 -2.61 14.46
C THR A 164 19.69 -1.97 15.61
N VAL A 165 20.69 -2.67 16.15
CA VAL A 165 21.55 -2.13 17.22
C VAL A 165 22.25 -0.85 16.76
N ARG A 166 22.79 -0.85 15.54
CA ARG A 166 23.45 0.33 14.93
C ARG A 166 22.49 1.50 14.78
N SER A 167 21.27 1.27 14.32
CA SER A 167 20.24 2.30 14.19
C SER A 167 19.91 2.95 15.53
N ILE A 168 19.81 2.17 16.60
CA ILE A 168 19.55 2.70 17.95
C ILE A 168 20.73 3.53 18.46
N ILE A 169 21.96 3.08 18.19
CA ILE A 169 23.18 3.80 18.55
C ILE A 169 23.26 5.19 17.91
N ILE A 170 22.77 5.34 16.68
CA ILE A 170 22.70 6.64 15.99
C ILE A 170 21.45 7.45 16.32
N GLY A 171 20.69 7.04 17.35
CA GLY A 171 19.53 7.77 17.88
C GLY A 171 18.19 7.45 17.23
N THR A 172 18.10 6.42 16.38
CA THR A 172 16.81 6.03 15.80
C THR A 172 15.96 5.32 16.86
N PRO A 173 14.71 5.78 17.13
CA PRO A 173 13.81 5.11 18.05
C PRO A 173 13.48 3.68 17.58
N CYS A 174 13.22 2.79 18.53
CA CYS A 174 12.85 1.40 18.25
C CYS A 174 11.48 1.04 18.87
N ALA A 175 10.91 -0.07 18.43
CA ALA A 175 9.68 -0.61 19.00
C ALA A 175 9.90 -1.05 20.45
N GLU A 176 8.86 -1.01 21.28
CA GLU A 176 8.88 -1.40 22.68
C GLU A 176 9.45 -2.81 22.89
N GLU A 177 9.05 -3.76 22.04
CA GLU A 177 9.56 -5.14 22.10
C GLU A 177 11.08 -5.20 21.88
N THR A 178 11.59 -4.42 20.92
CA THR A 178 13.04 -4.33 20.67
C THR A 178 13.78 -3.69 21.84
N ALA A 179 13.22 -2.64 22.44
CA ALA A 179 13.77 -2.00 23.62
C ALA A 179 13.81 -2.95 24.81
N LYS A 180 12.72 -3.72 25.03
CA LYS A 180 12.67 -4.77 26.10
C LYS A 180 13.71 -5.86 25.88
N LYS A 181 13.92 -6.34 24.65
CA LYS A 181 14.95 -7.32 24.32
C LYS A 181 16.36 -6.81 24.64
N ILE A 182 16.64 -5.54 24.31
CA ILE A 182 17.93 -4.91 24.65
C ILE A 182 18.10 -4.77 26.15
N CYS A 183 17.07 -4.33 26.88
CA CYS A 183 17.10 -4.23 28.33
C CYS A 183 17.40 -5.58 29.00
N SER A 184 16.75 -6.65 28.52
CA SER A 184 16.98 -8.01 28.99
C SER A 184 18.41 -8.48 28.73
N ALA A 185 18.94 -8.25 27.54
CA ALA A 185 20.33 -8.63 27.19
C ALA A 185 21.37 -7.85 28.01
N LEU A 186 21.13 -6.56 28.26
CA LEU A 186 22.03 -5.71 29.07
C LEU A 186 21.77 -5.80 30.58
N LYS A 187 20.73 -6.55 31.00
CA LYS A 187 20.28 -6.64 32.41
C LYS A 187 20.08 -5.26 33.04
N ARG A 188 19.42 -4.36 32.27
CA ARG A 188 19.12 -2.98 32.68
C ARG A 188 17.63 -2.77 32.77
N ASP A 189 17.25 -1.85 33.66
CA ASP A 189 15.87 -1.42 33.83
C ASP A 189 15.40 -0.64 32.58
N PHE A 190 14.15 -0.89 32.15
CA PHE A 190 13.58 -0.31 30.94
C PHE A 190 13.48 1.22 31.01
N ASP A 191 12.93 1.75 32.11
CA ASP A 191 12.68 3.18 32.26
C ASP A 191 13.98 3.99 32.47
N LYS A 192 15.06 3.31 32.89
CA LYS A 192 16.38 3.93 32.99
C LYS A 192 17.10 3.99 31.65
N LEU A 193 16.84 3.03 30.76
CA LEU A 193 17.56 2.94 29.49
C LEU A 193 16.76 3.54 28.32
N PHE A 194 15.45 3.45 28.34
CA PHE A 194 14.59 3.93 27.26
C PHE A 194 13.53 4.93 27.76
N GLN A 195 13.07 5.77 26.85
CA GLN A 195 11.94 6.67 27.07
C GLN A 195 11.05 6.69 25.83
N PRO A 196 9.74 6.96 25.98
CA PRO A 196 8.86 7.17 24.83
C PRO A 196 9.44 8.25 23.89
N SER A 197 9.39 8.01 22.61
CA SER A 197 9.86 8.93 21.58
C SER A 197 8.68 9.66 20.96
N GLY A 198 8.52 10.93 21.32
CA GLY A 198 7.46 11.80 20.80
C GLY A 198 6.14 11.70 21.57
N GLU A 199 5.19 12.54 21.17
CA GLU A 199 3.82 12.52 21.67
C GLU A 199 3.07 11.27 21.18
N PRO A 200 2.08 10.80 21.94
CA PRO A 200 1.26 9.65 21.53
C PRO A 200 0.58 9.95 20.18
N GLU A 201 0.97 9.21 19.15
CA GLU A 201 0.32 9.31 17.86
C GLU A 201 -0.85 8.33 17.74
N TYR A 202 -1.97 8.82 17.25
CA TYR A 202 -3.15 7.99 16.96
C TYR A 202 -3.15 7.51 15.50
N LEU A 203 -3.98 6.49 15.21
CA LEU A 203 -4.14 6.04 13.83
C LEU A 203 -4.74 7.17 12.98
N SER A 204 -4.10 7.45 11.84
CA SER A 204 -4.58 8.48 10.92
C SER A 204 -5.90 8.08 10.26
N GLY A 205 -6.72 9.07 9.86
CA GLY A 205 -7.93 8.85 9.08
C GLY A 205 -7.68 8.02 7.82
N GLN A 206 -6.51 8.18 7.17
CA GLN A 206 -6.10 7.38 6.03
C GLN A 206 -5.93 5.90 6.39
N THR A 207 -5.38 5.59 7.56
CA THR A 207 -5.27 4.21 8.05
C THR A 207 -6.64 3.61 8.30
N ILE A 208 -7.55 4.37 8.95
CA ILE A 208 -8.92 3.92 9.20
C ILE A 208 -9.68 3.69 7.89
N LEU A 209 -9.47 4.55 6.88
CA LEU A 209 -10.04 4.37 5.55
C LEU A 209 -9.57 3.05 4.90
N HIS A 210 -8.36 2.57 5.18
CA HIS A 210 -7.91 1.28 4.69
C HIS A 210 -8.68 0.10 5.33
N TYR A 211 -8.99 0.19 6.62
CA TYR A 211 -9.88 -0.80 7.29
C TYR A 211 -11.27 -0.78 6.67
N HIS A 212 -11.86 0.41 6.49
CA HIS A 212 -13.17 0.55 5.85
C HIS A 212 -13.22 -0.08 4.46
N ARG A 213 -12.22 0.22 3.61
CA ARG A 213 -12.12 -0.34 2.26
C ARG A 213 -12.03 -1.86 2.26
N LEU A 214 -11.24 -2.44 3.17
CA LEU A 214 -11.13 -3.89 3.28
C LEU A 214 -12.45 -4.51 3.72
N ILE A 215 -13.09 -3.99 4.78
CA ILE A 215 -14.40 -4.45 5.26
C ILE A 215 -15.44 -4.35 4.14
N SER A 216 -15.47 -3.24 3.41
CA SER A 216 -16.40 -3.04 2.30
C SER A 216 -16.21 -4.07 1.18
N VAL A 217 -14.97 -4.38 0.81
CA VAL A 217 -14.68 -5.42 -0.22
C VAL A 217 -15.08 -6.80 0.28
N VAL A 218 -14.79 -7.15 1.53
CA VAL A 218 -15.18 -8.45 2.12
C VAL A 218 -16.70 -8.59 2.14
N LEU A 219 -17.42 -7.56 2.60
CA LEU A 219 -18.88 -7.57 2.65
C LEU A 219 -19.51 -7.55 1.25
N GLN A 220 -18.89 -6.90 0.27
CA GLN A 220 -19.33 -6.94 -1.12
C GLN A 220 -19.23 -8.36 -1.69
N THR A 221 -18.14 -9.08 -1.37
CA THR A 221 -18.01 -10.49 -1.73
C THR A 221 -19.06 -11.34 -1.02
N ALA A 222 -19.38 -11.03 0.23
CA ALA A 222 -20.46 -11.72 0.97
C ALA A 222 -21.83 -11.54 0.28
N VAL A 223 -22.09 -10.37 -0.29
CA VAL A 223 -23.30 -10.15 -1.12
C VAL A 223 -23.24 -10.98 -2.41
N GLN A 224 -22.11 -10.97 -3.12
CA GLN A 224 -21.93 -11.74 -4.35
C GLN A 224 -22.06 -13.24 -4.10
N TRP A 225 -21.56 -13.74 -2.97
CA TRP A 225 -21.69 -15.14 -2.57
C TRP A 225 -23.02 -15.46 -1.86
N GLN A 226 -23.94 -14.49 -1.81
CA GLN A 226 -25.30 -14.64 -1.28
C GLN A 226 -25.38 -14.97 0.22
N TYR A 227 -24.35 -14.62 1.00
CA TYR A 227 -24.38 -14.72 2.48
C TYR A 227 -25.21 -13.63 3.14
N ILE A 228 -25.25 -12.43 2.54
CA ILE A 228 -26.02 -11.27 3.01
C ILE A 228 -26.68 -10.56 1.82
N PRO A 229 -27.84 -9.91 2.02
CA PRO A 229 -28.55 -9.24 0.93
C PRO A 229 -27.94 -7.89 0.52
N GLN A 230 -27.14 -7.26 1.38
CA GLN A 230 -26.59 -5.92 1.14
C GLN A 230 -25.31 -5.69 1.93
N ASN A 231 -24.46 -4.82 1.40
CA ASN A 231 -23.21 -4.40 2.03
C ASN A 231 -23.47 -3.25 3.03
N VAL A 232 -23.42 -3.54 4.32
CA VAL A 232 -23.68 -2.52 5.37
C VAL A 232 -22.59 -1.43 5.44
N ALA A 233 -21.37 -1.69 4.91
CA ALA A 233 -20.31 -0.70 4.89
C ALA A 233 -20.62 0.50 3.98
N GLU A 234 -21.44 0.33 2.94
CA GLU A 234 -21.87 1.41 2.05
C GLU A 234 -22.74 2.47 2.77
N ARG A 235 -23.33 2.09 3.90
CA ARG A 235 -24.15 2.98 4.74
C ARG A 235 -23.36 3.71 5.83
N VAL A 236 -22.05 3.52 5.88
CA VAL A 236 -21.18 4.12 6.88
C VAL A 236 -20.14 5.00 6.18
N LYS A 237 -20.09 6.27 6.59
CA LYS A 237 -19.02 7.17 6.14
C LYS A 237 -17.78 6.92 7.02
N PRO A 238 -16.63 6.54 6.42
CA PRO A 238 -15.38 6.48 7.17
C PRO A 238 -14.96 7.88 7.65
N PRO A 239 -14.07 7.99 8.65
CA PRO A 239 -13.53 9.27 9.06
C PRO A 239 -12.97 10.05 7.88
N LYS A 240 -13.14 11.37 7.93
CA LYS A 240 -12.61 12.28 6.92
C LYS A 240 -11.08 12.16 6.89
N VAL A 241 -10.55 12.11 5.71
CA VAL A 241 -9.10 12.16 5.48
C VAL A 241 -8.78 13.56 4.98
N ASP A 242 -7.96 14.28 5.71
CA ASP A 242 -7.45 15.56 5.22
C ASP A 242 -6.49 15.26 4.06
N SER A 243 -6.77 15.86 2.92
CA SER A 243 -5.87 15.79 1.76
C SER A 243 -4.64 16.65 2.07
N THR A 244 -3.51 16.02 2.28
CA THR A 244 -2.24 16.73 2.23
C THR A 244 -1.78 16.80 0.77
N ASP A 245 -1.43 17.98 0.32
CA ASP A 245 -0.87 18.15 -1.02
C ASP A 245 0.39 17.29 -1.18
N ALA A 246 0.55 16.74 -2.37
CA ALA A 246 1.71 15.93 -2.67
C ALA A 246 2.97 16.82 -2.64
N LEU A 247 3.93 16.51 -1.76
CA LEU A 247 5.19 17.21 -1.70
C LEU A 247 5.98 17.02 -3.00
N TYR A 248 6.45 18.10 -3.58
CA TYR A 248 7.31 18.13 -4.77
C TYR A 248 8.37 19.24 -4.63
N LEU A 249 9.37 19.21 -5.48
CA LEU A 249 10.38 20.25 -5.61
C LEU A 249 10.02 21.16 -6.78
N ASP A 250 10.19 22.46 -6.63
CA ASP A 250 10.15 23.40 -7.76
C ASP A 250 11.39 23.24 -8.66
N ASP A 251 11.47 24.02 -9.74
CA ASP A 251 12.56 23.95 -10.71
C ASP A 251 13.92 24.24 -10.09
N LYS A 252 14.04 25.27 -9.25
CA LYS A 252 15.29 25.65 -8.57
C LYS A 252 15.72 24.58 -7.57
N GLN A 253 14.77 24.06 -6.80
CA GLN A 253 15.01 22.99 -5.83
C GLN A 253 15.39 21.66 -6.52
N ALA A 254 14.80 21.35 -7.68
CA ALA A 254 15.17 20.19 -8.47
C ALA A 254 16.59 20.30 -9.05
N ILE A 255 16.97 21.48 -9.54
CA ILE A 255 18.35 21.77 -9.97
C ILE A 255 19.30 21.61 -8.78
N ARG A 256 18.97 22.22 -7.63
CA ARG A 256 19.77 22.13 -6.41
C ARG A 256 19.95 20.68 -5.94
N LEU A 257 18.89 19.86 -6.04
CA LEU A 257 19.00 18.44 -5.74
C LEU A 257 20.04 17.76 -6.64
N LEU A 258 20.02 18.02 -7.95
CA LEU A 258 20.99 17.42 -8.88
C LEU A 258 22.43 17.84 -8.58
N GLU A 259 22.67 19.10 -8.22
CA GLU A 259 23.99 19.59 -7.78
C GLU A 259 24.48 18.84 -6.52
N LEU A 260 23.59 18.69 -5.53
CA LEU A 260 23.91 17.96 -4.29
C LEU A 260 24.16 16.46 -4.52
N MET A 261 23.67 15.91 -5.63
CA MET A 261 23.94 14.52 -6.00
C MET A 261 25.35 14.28 -6.51
N ASP A 262 26.06 15.30 -7.00
CA ASP A 262 27.40 15.11 -7.59
C ASP A 262 28.41 14.51 -6.61
N ASP A 263 28.31 14.86 -5.34
CA ASP A 263 29.17 14.35 -4.26
C ASP A 263 28.67 13.03 -3.65
N GLN A 264 27.56 12.47 -4.14
CA GLN A 264 26.97 11.27 -3.58
C GLN A 264 27.48 9.99 -4.26
N PRO A 265 27.44 8.82 -3.58
CA PRO A 265 27.80 7.55 -4.17
C PRO A 265 27.05 7.33 -5.48
N ILE A 266 27.79 6.88 -6.51
CA ILE A 266 27.33 6.84 -7.89
C ILE A 266 26.01 6.07 -8.08
N GLN A 267 25.75 5.00 -7.29
CA GLN A 267 24.51 4.24 -7.37
C GLN A 267 23.30 5.08 -6.97
N TYR A 268 23.43 5.93 -5.95
CA TYR A 268 22.34 6.80 -5.49
C TYR A 268 22.18 8.02 -6.38
N ARG A 269 23.30 8.61 -6.80
CA ARG A 269 23.30 9.72 -7.76
C ARG A 269 22.57 9.32 -9.04
N THR A 270 22.93 8.20 -9.63
CA THR A 270 22.28 7.69 -10.85
C THR A 270 20.80 7.38 -10.62
N ALA A 271 20.46 6.73 -9.50
CA ALA A 271 19.08 6.40 -9.17
C ALA A 271 18.19 7.66 -9.05
N VAL A 272 18.64 8.68 -8.32
CA VAL A 272 17.90 9.95 -8.15
C VAL A 272 17.78 10.69 -9.49
N THR A 273 18.86 10.78 -10.25
CA THR A 273 18.85 11.41 -11.58
C THR A 273 17.84 10.75 -12.50
N VAL A 274 17.87 9.42 -12.63
CA VAL A 274 16.92 8.69 -13.48
C VAL A 274 15.48 8.86 -12.99
N LEU A 275 15.22 8.78 -11.68
CA LEU A 275 13.88 9.00 -11.12
C LEU A 275 13.34 10.40 -11.43
N LEU A 276 14.17 11.42 -11.27
CA LEU A 276 13.76 12.81 -11.52
C LEU A 276 13.42 13.05 -12.98
N PHE A 277 14.22 12.52 -13.91
CA PHE A 277 13.99 12.72 -15.35
C PHE A 277 12.89 11.84 -15.94
N THR A 278 12.58 10.71 -15.34
CA THR A 278 11.61 9.75 -15.90
C THR A 278 10.27 9.71 -15.17
N GLY A 279 10.24 10.15 -13.93
CA GLY A 279 9.07 10.00 -13.06
C GLY A 279 8.65 8.55 -12.81
N MET A 280 9.50 7.55 -13.08
CA MET A 280 9.17 6.15 -12.82
C MET A 280 9.03 5.85 -11.34
N ARG A 281 8.35 4.76 -10.99
CA ARG A 281 8.23 4.33 -9.60
C ARG A 281 9.54 3.73 -9.10
N ARG A 282 9.84 3.86 -7.81
CA ARG A 282 11.03 3.27 -7.17
C ARG A 282 11.23 1.79 -7.55
N GLY A 283 10.16 1.01 -7.48
CA GLY A 283 10.25 -0.42 -7.82
C GLY A 283 10.50 -0.66 -9.31
N GLU A 284 10.01 0.20 -10.20
CA GLU A 284 10.28 0.15 -11.64
C GLU A 284 11.77 0.44 -11.90
N LEU A 285 12.32 1.48 -11.29
CA LEU A 285 13.76 1.81 -11.37
C LEU A 285 14.63 0.63 -10.93
N LEU A 286 14.36 0.09 -9.74
CA LEU A 286 15.17 -1.01 -9.19
C LEU A 286 14.97 -2.34 -9.91
N GLY A 287 13.92 -2.49 -10.70
CA GLY A 287 13.66 -3.63 -11.57
C GLY A 287 14.22 -3.48 -13.00
N LEU A 288 14.97 -2.40 -13.28
CA LEU A 288 15.61 -2.24 -14.60
C LEU A 288 16.75 -3.21 -14.78
N HIS A 289 16.81 -3.77 -15.97
CA HIS A 289 17.95 -4.52 -16.49
C HIS A 289 18.66 -3.71 -17.58
N TRP A 290 19.92 -4.03 -17.87
CA TRP A 290 20.67 -3.31 -18.91
C TRP A 290 20.05 -3.46 -20.29
N ASP A 291 19.36 -4.57 -20.58
CA ASP A 291 18.61 -4.81 -21.81
C ASP A 291 17.37 -3.91 -21.95
N ASP A 292 16.89 -3.32 -20.86
CA ASP A 292 15.78 -2.38 -20.88
C ASP A 292 16.22 -0.97 -21.33
N ILE A 293 17.54 -0.73 -21.49
CA ILE A 293 18.12 0.58 -21.76
C ILE A 293 18.76 0.63 -23.14
N ASP A 294 18.04 1.23 -24.07
CA ASP A 294 18.59 1.59 -25.39
C ASP A 294 19.39 2.89 -25.26
N ILE A 295 20.70 2.71 -25.15
CA ILE A 295 21.65 3.80 -24.93
C ILE A 295 21.79 4.69 -26.18
N ASP A 296 21.61 4.13 -27.37
CA ASP A 296 21.84 4.82 -28.63
C ASP A 296 20.63 5.71 -28.98
N ASN A 297 19.43 5.22 -28.70
CA ASN A 297 18.19 5.94 -28.92
C ASN A 297 17.72 6.73 -27.69
N ASN A 298 18.41 6.67 -26.54
CA ASN A 298 18.04 7.29 -25.28
C ASN A 298 16.64 6.86 -24.79
N VAL A 299 16.34 5.57 -24.82
CA VAL A 299 15.05 5.00 -24.43
C VAL A 299 15.22 4.03 -23.26
N ILE A 300 14.34 4.13 -22.27
CA ILE A 300 14.24 3.17 -21.17
C ILE A 300 12.87 2.48 -21.27
N SER A 301 12.88 1.15 -21.35
CA SER A 301 11.71 0.28 -21.40
C SER A 301 11.37 -0.23 -20.00
N ILE A 302 10.22 0.15 -19.46
CA ILE A 302 9.76 -0.29 -18.14
C ILE A 302 8.90 -1.53 -18.33
N GLN A 303 9.38 -2.68 -17.87
CA GLN A 303 8.70 -3.98 -18.05
C GLN A 303 8.33 -4.64 -16.74
N ARG A 304 9.13 -4.44 -15.68
CA ARG A 304 9.03 -5.12 -14.40
C ARG A 304 9.20 -4.16 -13.21
N SER A 305 8.98 -4.67 -12.01
CA SER A 305 9.15 -3.91 -10.77
C SER A 305 9.75 -4.80 -9.69
N LEU A 306 10.83 -4.34 -9.06
CA LEU A 306 11.45 -5.03 -7.92
C LEU A 306 10.63 -4.78 -6.65
N GLN A 307 10.35 -5.85 -5.93
CA GLN A 307 9.60 -5.85 -4.68
C GLN A 307 10.33 -6.63 -3.60
N TYR A 308 9.88 -6.46 -2.37
CA TYR A 308 10.36 -7.23 -1.23
C TYR A 308 9.20 -7.77 -0.41
N LEU A 309 9.31 -9.03 -0.03
CA LEU A 309 8.50 -9.69 1.00
C LEU A 309 9.43 -10.50 1.90
N PRO A 310 9.25 -10.49 3.24
CA PRO A 310 10.11 -11.24 4.15
C PRO A 310 10.23 -12.72 3.81
N GLU A 311 9.15 -13.33 3.33
CA GLU A 311 9.06 -14.74 3.00
C GLU A 311 9.73 -15.11 1.66
N LYS A 312 9.86 -14.13 0.74
CA LYS A 312 10.41 -14.32 -0.61
C LYS A 312 11.73 -13.59 -0.84
N GLY A 313 12.11 -12.70 0.09
CA GLY A 313 13.23 -11.79 -0.12
C GLY A 313 12.91 -10.71 -1.16
N VAL A 314 13.95 -10.26 -1.87
CA VAL A 314 13.82 -9.34 -3.01
C VAL A 314 13.46 -10.17 -4.24
N TYR A 315 12.40 -9.78 -4.95
CA TYR A 315 11.92 -10.49 -6.14
C TYR A 315 11.35 -9.53 -7.17
N GLU A 316 11.41 -9.94 -8.43
CA GLU A 316 10.78 -9.22 -9.53
C GLU A 316 9.31 -9.61 -9.66
N SER A 317 8.49 -8.64 -9.99
CA SER A 317 7.09 -8.85 -10.34
C SER A 317 6.77 -8.10 -11.63
N ASP A 318 5.88 -8.66 -12.42
CA ASP A 318 5.33 -7.96 -13.59
C ASP A 318 4.68 -6.66 -13.16
N THR A 319 4.71 -5.66 -14.05
CA THR A 319 3.98 -4.41 -13.83
C THR A 319 2.48 -4.70 -13.66
N LYS A 320 1.79 -3.89 -12.82
CA LYS A 320 0.38 -4.15 -12.42
C LYS A 320 -0.62 -4.18 -13.58
N THR A 321 -0.35 -3.45 -14.65
CA THR A 321 -1.28 -3.26 -15.78
C THR A 321 -0.50 -3.19 -17.09
N LYS A 322 -1.17 -3.47 -18.21
CA LYS A 322 -0.59 -3.27 -19.55
C LYS A 322 -0.10 -1.83 -19.76
N SER A 323 -0.78 -0.84 -19.21
CA SER A 323 -0.39 0.59 -19.27
C SER A 323 0.87 0.92 -18.45
N SER A 324 1.27 0.06 -17.52
CA SER A 324 2.53 0.22 -16.77
C SER A 324 3.76 -0.21 -17.58
N ARG A 325 3.60 -1.06 -18.60
CA ARG A 325 4.65 -1.37 -19.57
C ARG A 325 4.71 -0.22 -20.57
N ARG A 326 5.84 0.48 -20.60
CA ARG A 326 6.03 1.66 -21.45
C ARG A 326 7.49 1.90 -21.75
N ALA A 327 7.77 2.53 -22.87
CA ALA A 327 9.07 3.06 -23.20
C ALA A 327 9.08 4.57 -22.97
N ILE A 328 10.10 5.09 -22.33
CA ILE A 328 10.27 6.51 -22.02
C ILE A 328 11.53 6.99 -22.73
N LYS A 329 11.41 8.02 -23.56
CA LYS A 329 12.57 8.75 -24.07
C LYS A 329 13.12 9.65 -22.96
N VAL A 330 14.41 9.55 -22.69
CA VAL A 330 15.05 10.26 -21.59
C VAL A 330 16.14 11.21 -22.10
N PRO A 331 16.45 12.29 -21.36
CA PRO A 331 17.52 13.21 -21.75
C PRO A 331 18.89 12.51 -21.73
N THR A 332 19.79 13.05 -22.56
CA THR A 332 21.19 12.58 -22.64
C THR A 332 21.89 12.56 -21.29
N THR A 333 21.57 13.52 -20.41
CA THR A 333 22.09 13.59 -19.04
C THR A 333 21.81 12.29 -18.24
N ALA A 334 20.57 11.78 -18.31
CA ALA A 334 20.21 10.53 -17.61
C ALA A 334 20.95 9.33 -18.20
N ILE A 335 21.07 9.25 -19.53
CA ILE A 335 21.83 8.20 -20.19
C ILE A 335 23.33 8.30 -19.86
N HIS A 336 23.89 9.50 -19.80
CA HIS A 336 25.27 9.70 -19.40
C HIS A 336 25.54 9.18 -17.98
N SER A 337 24.66 9.49 -17.04
CA SER A 337 24.73 8.96 -15.68
C SER A 337 24.66 7.42 -15.64
N LEU A 338 23.79 6.82 -16.45
CA LEU A 338 23.70 5.36 -16.58
C LEU A 338 24.98 4.76 -17.21
N LYS A 339 25.59 5.38 -18.22
CA LYS A 339 26.87 4.95 -18.81
C LYS A 339 28.01 4.97 -17.78
N GLN A 340 28.10 6.03 -16.99
CA GLN A 340 29.08 6.13 -15.91
C GLN A 340 28.85 5.04 -14.86
N TYR A 341 27.60 4.82 -14.49
CA TYR A 341 27.23 3.79 -13.53
C TYR A 341 27.51 2.37 -14.06
N ARG A 342 27.25 2.10 -15.34
CA ARG A 342 27.60 0.83 -16.00
C ARG A 342 29.10 0.55 -15.92
N THR A 343 29.92 1.57 -16.16
CA THR A 343 31.38 1.47 -16.06
C THR A 343 31.83 1.18 -14.62
N TRP A 344 31.23 1.85 -13.65
CA TRP A 344 31.47 1.59 -12.23
C TRP A 344 31.05 0.17 -11.84
N GLN A 345 29.89 -0.28 -12.28
CA GLN A 345 29.39 -1.62 -11.99
C GLN A 345 30.30 -2.71 -12.57
N LYS A 346 30.80 -2.55 -13.81
CA LYS A 346 31.80 -3.47 -14.39
C LYS A 346 33.05 -3.57 -13.52
N LYS A 347 33.56 -2.45 -13.03
CA LYS A 347 34.73 -2.43 -12.13
C LYS A 347 34.42 -3.09 -10.78
N LEU A 348 33.21 -2.87 -10.24
CA LEU A 348 32.76 -3.52 -9.00
C LEU A 348 32.75 -5.03 -9.16
N PHE A 349 32.12 -5.56 -10.20
CA PHE A 349 32.03 -7.01 -10.44
C PHE A 349 33.41 -7.64 -10.61
N LEU A 350 34.30 -6.97 -11.31
CA LEU A 350 35.72 -7.40 -11.43
C LEU A 350 36.40 -7.43 -10.05
N SER A 351 36.17 -6.43 -9.20
CA SER A 351 36.81 -6.34 -7.88
C SER A 351 36.33 -7.39 -6.89
N ILE A 352 35.08 -7.88 -7.03
CA ILE A 352 34.52 -8.94 -6.19
C ILE A 352 34.68 -10.35 -6.82
N GLY A 353 35.39 -10.46 -7.94
CA GLY A 353 35.64 -11.73 -8.61
C GLY A 353 34.41 -12.38 -9.23
N GLN A 354 33.38 -11.61 -9.57
CA GLN A 354 32.19 -12.12 -10.21
C GLN A 354 32.13 -11.71 -11.69
N PRO A 355 31.61 -12.57 -12.58
CA PRO A 355 31.35 -12.18 -13.97
C PRO A 355 30.29 -11.09 -14.02
N TRP A 356 30.54 -10.05 -14.83
CA TRP A 356 29.52 -9.04 -15.11
C TRP A 356 28.61 -9.53 -16.22
N ASP A 357 27.29 -9.45 -15.98
CA ASP A 357 26.25 -9.84 -16.93
C ASP A 357 25.76 -8.60 -17.70
N GLU A 358 25.86 -8.63 -19.03
CA GLU A 358 25.41 -7.53 -19.90
C GLU A 358 23.88 -7.32 -19.86
N SER A 359 23.12 -8.37 -19.61
CA SER A 359 21.66 -8.36 -19.43
C SER A 359 21.23 -8.19 -17.97
N GLY A 360 22.18 -8.13 -17.06
CA GLY A 360 21.94 -8.16 -15.62
C GLY A 360 21.25 -6.89 -15.08
N GLN A 361 20.92 -6.97 -13.80
CA GLN A 361 20.22 -5.90 -13.11
C GLN A 361 21.04 -4.61 -13.01
N VAL A 362 20.40 -3.46 -13.25
CA VAL A 362 21.09 -2.16 -13.22
C VAL A 362 21.49 -1.80 -11.81
N PHE A 363 20.56 -1.79 -10.84
CA PHE A 363 20.85 -1.32 -9.48
C PHE A 363 21.18 -2.47 -8.54
N VAL A 364 22.45 -2.56 -8.17
CA VAL A 364 23.00 -3.61 -7.31
C VAL A 364 23.67 -3.04 -6.07
N THR A 365 23.85 -3.88 -5.05
CA THR A 365 24.64 -3.62 -3.85
C THR A 365 26.14 -3.74 -4.17
N GLN A 366 26.99 -3.41 -3.18
CA GLN A 366 28.45 -3.61 -3.30
C GLN A 366 28.86 -5.08 -3.42
N SER A 367 27.97 -6.01 -3.06
CA SER A 367 28.18 -7.46 -3.25
C SER A 367 27.63 -8.00 -4.58
N GLY A 368 27.18 -7.13 -5.48
CA GLY A 368 26.63 -7.53 -6.79
C GLY A 368 25.18 -8.05 -6.76
N THR A 369 24.55 -8.10 -5.60
CA THR A 369 23.16 -8.55 -5.47
C THR A 369 22.17 -7.41 -5.73
N PRO A 370 20.91 -7.70 -6.11
CA PRO A 370 19.87 -6.69 -6.28
C PRO A 370 19.73 -5.74 -5.09
N MET A 371 19.64 -4.44 -5.36
CA MET A 371 19.46 -3.45 -4.29
C MET A 371 18.08 -3.59 -3.65
N HIS A 372 18.06 -3.78 -2.32
CA HIS A 372 16.81 -3.86 -1.59
C HIS A 372 16.00 -2.55 -1.74
N PRO A 373 14.70 -2.59 -2.05
CA PRO A 373 13.90 -1.37 -2.29
C PRO A 373 13.95 -0.33 -1.18
N ASP A 374 14.04 -0.75 0.07
CA ASP A 374 14.06 0.18 1.19
C ASP A 374 15.44 0.83 1.42
N THR A 375 16.53 0.26 0.85
CA THR A 375 17.87 0.87 0.91
C THR A 375 17.87 2.25 0.28
N LEU A 376 17.35 2.38 -0.95
CA LEU A 376 17.26 3.68 -1.64
C LEU A 376 16.35 4.66 -0.89
N THR A 377 15.21 4.18 -0.35
CA THR A 377 14.27 5.04 0.41
C THR A 377 14.89 5.55 1.70
N SER A 378 15.53 4.68 2.46
CA SER A 378 16.16 5.04 3.73
C SER A 378 17.34 5.96 3.53
N TRP A 379 18.17 5.67 2.52
CA TRP A 379 19.29 6.53 2.17
C TRP A 379 18.81 7.93 1.76
N PHE A 380 17.84 8.02 0.83
CA PHE A 380 17.31 9.32 0.39
C PHE A 380 16.66 10.10 1.52
N GLY A 381 15.88 9.43 2.40
CA GLY A 381 15.28 10.05 3.56
C GLY A 381 16.31 10.57 4.58
N SER A 382 17.47 9.91 4.71
CA SER A 382 18.58 10.40 5.53
C SER A 382 19.32 11.55 4.86
N PHE A 383 19.57 11.43 3.56
CA PHE A 383 20.26 12.46 2.77
C PHE A 383 19.48 13.77 2.75
N ILE A 384 18.17 13.75 2.44
CA ILE A 384 17.37 14.99 2.34
C ILE A 384 17.33 15.77 3.66
N LYS A 385 17.44 15.10 4.81
CA LYS A 385 17.51 15.74 6.13
C LYS A 385 18.80 16.55 6.35
N THR A 386 19.84 16.25 5.60
CA THR A 386 21.14 16.98 5.68
C THR A 386 21.21 18.13 4.71
N THR A 387 20.17 18.39 3.93
CA THR A 387 20.10 19.42 2.90
C THR A 387 19.20 20.59 3.32
N ASP A 388 19.30 21.67 2.60
CA ASP A 388 18.44 22.86 2.68
C ASP A 388 17.11 22.69 1.91
N LEU A 389 16.87 21.52 1.29
CA LEU A 389 15.69 21.24 0.50
C LEU A 389 14.48 20.87 1.36
N PRO A 390 13.25 21.06 0.85
CA PRO A 390 12.05 20.55 1.49
C PRO A 390 12.14 19.03 1.79
N GLN A 391 11.54 18.59 2.90
CA GLN A 391 11.58 17.18 3.34
C GLN A 391 10.71 16.29 2.45
N VAL A 392 11.17 16.07 1.22
CA VAL A 392 10.53 15.23 0.22
C VAL A 392 10.94 13.76 0.38
N HIS A 393 10.12 12.86 -0.15
CA HIS A 393 10.39 11.43 -0.20
C HIS A 393 10.84 11.00 -1.59
N ILE A 394 11.44 9.80 -1.71
CA ILE A 394 11.86 9.27 -3.01
C ILE A 394 10.71 9.24 -4.05
N HIS A 395 9.46 9.00 -3.60
CA HIS A 395 8.29 9.04 -4.49
C HIS A 395 7.90 10.47 -4.91
N SER A 396 8.27 11.47 -4.13
CA SER A 396 8.03 12.88 -4.47
C SER A 396 8.80 13.32 -5.72
N LEU A 397 9.90 12.65 -6.08
CA LEU A 397 10.61 12.90 -7.34
C LEU A 397 9.73 12.66 -8.57
N ARG A 398 8.84 11.69 -8.48
CA ARG A 398 7.82 11.46 -9.52
C ARG A 398 6.78 12.59 -9.54
N HIS A 399 6.38 13.11 -8.38
CA HIS A 399 5.51 14.29 -8.31
C HIS A 399 6.21 15.51 -8.86
N THR A 400 7.47 15.71 -8.53
CA THR A 400 8.33 16.77 -9.09
C THR A 400 8.38 16.69 -10.62
N ASN A 401 8.71 15.53 -11.18
CA ASN A 401 8.76 15.33 -12.63
C ASN A 401 7.42 15.70 -13.31
N ALA A 402 6.31 15.21 -12.78
CA ALA A 402 4.99 15.50 -13.33
C ALA A 402 4.61 16.97 -13.22
N THR A 403 4.84 17.59 -12.06
CA THR A 403 4.55 19.01 -11.83
C THR A 403 5.36 19.89 -12.77
N LEU A 404 6.67 19.65 -12.88
CA LEU A 404 7.54 20.40 -13.77
C LEU A 404 7.12 20.28 -15.25
N MET A 405 6.77 19.07 -15.71
CA MET A 405 6.28 18.90 -17.09
C MET A 405 4.97 19.66 -17.32
N ILE A 406 4.00 19.55 -16.41
CA ILE A 406 2.70 20.22 -16.56
C ILE A 406 2.85 21.74 -16.50
N SER A 407 3.61 22.27 -15.53
CA SER A 407 3.85 23.71 -15.39
C SER A 407 4.58 24.33 -16.59
N ASN A 408 5.33 23.50 -17.34
CA ASN A 408 5.97 23.90 -18.59
C ASN A 408 5.15 23.56 -19.85
N GLY A 409 3.84 23.36 -19.70
CA GLY A 409 2.90 23.26 -20.81
C GLY A 409 2.79 21.87 -21.47
N VAL A 410 3.41 20.83 -20.90
CA VAL A 410 3.24 19.47 -21.43
C VAL A 410 1.83 18.98 -21.16
N ALA A 411 1.16 18.47 -22.18
CA ALA A 411 -0.22 17.97 -22.05
C ALA A 411 -0.34 16.90 -20.95
N VAL A 412 -1.37 17.01 -20.11
CA VAL A 412 -1.62 16.10 -18.96
C VAL A 412 -1.71 14.63 -19.41
N THR A 413 -2.26 14.38 -20.60
CA THR A 413 -2.35 13.03 -21.19
C THR A 413 -0.96 12.46 -21.50
N THR A 414 -0.04 13.28 -22.02
CA THR A 414 1.36 12.90 -22.27
C THR A 414 2.07 12.56 -20.96
N VAL A 415 1.90 13.43 -19.94
CA VAL A 415 2.45 13.20 -18.61
C VAL A 415 1.90 11.90 -18.00
N ALA A 416 0.57 11.67 -18.10
CA ALA A 416 -0.06 10.43 -17.61
C ALA A 416 0.52 9.19 -18.32
N GLY A 417 0.75 9.26 -19.64
CA GLY A 417 1.39 8.21 -20.43
C GLY A 417 2.84 7.94 -19.97
N THR A 418 3.64 8.99 -19.82
CA THR A 418 5.03 8.90 -19.34
C THR A 418 5.10 8.27 -17.95
N LEU A 419 4.20 8.66 -17.06
CA LEU A 419 4.12 8.11 -15.72
C LEU A 419 3.53 6.69 -15.67
N GLY A 420 2.81 6.24 -16.69
CA GLY A 420 2.09 4.96 -16.70
C GLY A 420 0.91 4.95 -15.71
N HIS A 421 0.11 6.02 -15.72
CA HIS A 421 -1.17 6.05 -15.04
C HIS A 421 -2.23 5.38 -15.93
N ALA A 422 -2.99 4.44 -15.34
CA ALA A 422 -4.06 3.75 -16.09
C ALA A 422 -5.22 4.70 -16.49
N ASN A 423 -5.37 5.80 -15.76
CA ASN A 423 -6.39 6.82 -16.01
C ASN A 423 -5.79 8.22 -15.82
N ALA A 424 -5.98 9.10 -16.81
CA ALA A 424 -5.53 10.50 -16.74
C ALA A 424 -6.20 11.29 -15.60
N SER A 425 -7.39 10.88 -15.13
CA SER A 425 -8.06 11.51 -13.99
C SER A 425 -7.21 11.49 -12.71
N VAL A 426 -6.38 10.46 -12.54
CA VAL A 426 -5.42 10.40 -11.41
C VAL A 426 -4.40 11.54 -11.52
N THR A 427 -3.89 11.79 -12.75
CA THR A 427 -2.95 12.90 -13.00
C THR A 427 -3.63 14.24 -12.75
N THR A 428 -4.84 14.41 -13.28
CA THR A 428 -5.60 15.67 -13.12
C THR A 428 -5.90 15.97 -11.65
N SER A 429 -6.34 14.99 -10.86
CA SER A 429 -6.68 15.21 -9.45
C SER A 429 -5.47 15.49 -8.57
N VAL A 430 -4.33 14.83 -8.84
CA VAL A 430 -3.10 14.98 -8.04
C VAL A 430 -2.37 16.28 -8.38
N TYR A 431 -2.42 16.72 -9.66
CA TYR A 431 -1.65 17.87 -10.15
C TYR A 431 -2.54 19.06 -10.54
N ALA A 432 -3.72 19.20 -9.94
CA ALA A 432 -4.68 20.28 -10.23
C ALA A 432 -4.04 21.68 -10.13
N HIS A 433 -3.20 21.92 -9.13
CA HIS A 433 -2.51 23.20 -8.95
C HIS A 433 -1.55 23.51 -10.10
N ALA A 434 -0.75 22.56 -10.56
CA ALA A 434 0.15 22.73 -11.70
C ALA A 434 -0.62 23.00 -13.00
N ILE A 435 -1.80 22.37 -13.15
CA ILE A 435 -2.70 22.60 -14.30
C ILE A 435 -3.23 24.03 -14.28
N GLN A 436 -3.62 24.57 -13.12
CA GLN A 436 -4.06 25.98 -13.01
C GLN A 436 -2.96 26.95 -13.38
N THR A 437 -1.73 26.70 -12.95
CA THR A 437 -0.55 27.53 -13.34
C THR A 437 -0.34 27.47 -14.86
N ALA A 438 -0.41 26.30 -15.46
CA ALA A 438 -0.28 26.14 -16.93
C ALA A 438 -1.41 26.82 -17.68
N GLN A 439 -2.65 26.81 -17.16
CA GLN A 439 -3.79 27.53 -17.76
C GLN A 439 -3.60 29.05 -17.75
N ALA A 440 -3.07 29.60 -16.65
CA ALA A 440 -2.75 31.02 -16.59
C ALA A 440 -1.72 31.40 -17.67
N ALA A 441 -0.62 30.66 -17.77
CA ALA A 441 0.40 30.86 -18.81
C ALA A 441 -0.16 30.70 -20.25
N ALA A 442 -1.08 29.76 -20.45
CA ALA A 442 -1.75 29.59 -21.74
C ALA A 442 -2.66 30.78 -22.10
N SER A 443 -3.32 31.41 -21.12
CA SER A 443 -4.10 32.62 -21.29
C SER A 443 -3.21 33.79 -21.74
N ASP A 444 -2.07 34.00 -21.06
CA ASP A 444 -1.11 35.02 -21.42
C ASP A 444 -0.54 34.79 -22.83
N MET A 445 -0.27 33.53 -23.20
CA MET A 445 0.17 33.16 -24.54
C MET A 445 -0.89 33.50 -25.59
N MET A 446 -2.17 33.26 -25.30
CA MET A 446 -3.27 33.62 -26.23
C MET A 446 -3.38 35.15 -26.40
N GLU A 447 -3.20 35.92 -25.33
CA GLU A 447 -3.14 37.38 -25.40
C GLU A 447 -1.98 37.83 -26.30
N ASP A 448 -0.81 37.24 -26.13
CA ASP A 448 0.39 37.53 -26.94
C ASP A 448 0.19 37.18 -28.44
N ILE A 449 -0.51 36.08 -28.72
CA ILE A 449 -0.81 35.67 -30.13
C ILE A 449 -1.81 36.63 -30.77
N LEU A 450 -2.87 36.98 -30.03
CA LEU A 450 -3.97 37.80 -30.59
C LEU A 450 -3.69 39.32 -30.58
N ASN A 451 -2.75 39.77 -29.70
CA ASN A 451 -2.35 41.18 -29.60
C ASN A 451 -0.84 41.41 -29.85
N PRO A 452 -0.30 41.06 -31.02
CA PRO A 452 1.14 41.16 -31.31
C PRO A 452 1.70 42.57 -31.24
N ALA A 453 0.85 43.61 -31.31
CA ALA A 453 1.25 45.01 -31.23
C ALA A 453 1.79 45.45 -29.85
N LYS A 454 1.34 44.84 -28.74
CA LYS A 454 1.82 45.14 -27.39
C LYS A 454 3.31 44.77 -27.17
N LYS A 455 3.80 43.71 -27.83
CA LYS A 455 5.20 43.26 -27.73
C LYS A 455 6.23 44.24 -28.26
N LYS A 456 5.86 45.14 -29.20
CA LYS A 456 6.77 46.14 -29.76
C LYS A 456 7.04 47.34 -28.80
N VAL A 457 6.13 47.60 -27.89
CA VAL A 457 6.25 48.74 -26.96
C VAL A 457 7.19 48.44 -25.79
N VAL A 458 7.13 47.21 -25.23
CA VAL A 458 7.94 46.79 -24.05
C VAL A 458 9.44 46.59 -24.41
N ARG A 459 9.77 46.33 -25.70
CA ARG A 459 11.18 46.22 -26.15
C ARG A 459 11.84 47.57 -26.53
N LYS A 460 11.13 48.68 -26.41
CA LYS A 460 11.65 50.04 -26.71
C LYS A 460 11.69 50.98 -25.50
N ALA A 461 11.36 50.49 -24.29
CA ALA A 461 11.54 51.15 -23.03
C ALA A 461 12.60 50.36 -22.21
#